data_7decef008a801c49da947c0ddf71c97f
#
_entry.id   7decef008a801c49da947c0ddf71c97f
#
_cell.length_a   1.000
_cell.length_b   1.000
_cell.length_c   1.000
_cell.angle_alpha   90.00
_cell.angle_beta   90.00
_cell.angle_gamma   90.00
#
_symmetry.space_group_name_H-M   'P 1'
#
loop_
_entity.id
_entity.type
_entity.pdbx_description
1 polymer ?
#
loop_
_entity_poly.entity_id
_entity_poly.type
_entity_poly.pdbx_seq_one_letter_code
_entity_poly.pdbx_strand_id
1 'polypeptide(L)'
;MDSGGRPRQVIRKVAERYPVVLHGVSLSIGSSDPLNMDYLHRLKRLAQEVQPQWISDHLCWTGVMGVNSHDLLPVPLTEATLDHIAARVHRVQEVLDRPLILENPSTYLDFRANTLSEPDFLRALCARTGCGLLLDVNNVYVSCFNADSDPADYFDSFPWNCVVQMHLAGHTDCGTHLIDTHDQPVRPEVWALFALAWTRSKGAATLLEWDGNIPSFEDCHAELLKSKAYMKGGLSELVNRLTPDPVPLAISNPVNFMVPDVMAGAAEMKKG
;
A
#
# COMPACT_ATOMS: atom_id res chain seq x y z
N MET A 1 -3.65 12.85 15.28
CA MET A 1 -3.74 11.98 16.48
C MET A 1 -4.03 12.74 17.79
N ASP A 2 -3.64 13.99 17.94
CA ASP A 2 -3.75 14.72 19.22
C ASP A 2 -5.00 15.55 19.39
N SER A 3 -5.68 15.88 18.33
CA SER A 3 -6.91 16.65 18.41
C SER A 3 -8.01 15.73 18.97
N GLY A 4 -8.52 16.05 20.12
CA GLY A 4 -9.84 15.61 20.53
C GLY A 4 -10.87 15.96 19.45
N GLY A 5 -12.14 15.91 19.78
CA GLY A 5 -13.20 16.32 18.88
C GLY A 5 -13.84 15.18 18.10
N ARG A 6 -14.61 15.53 17.06
CA ARG A 6 -15.49 14.59 16.37
C ARG A 6 -14.77 13.36 15.78
N PRO A 7 -13.61 13.45 15.12
CA PRO A 7 -12.95 12.27 14.55
C PRO A 7 -12.59 11.24 15.62
N ARG A 8 -12.07 11.69 16.76
CA ARG A 8 -11.71 10.79 17.86
C ARG A 8 -12.93 10.14 18.53
N GLN A 9 -14.04 10.89 18.64
CA GLN A 9 -15.30 10.33 19.13
C GLN A 9 -15.88 9.28 18.17
N VAL A 10 -15.75 9.52 16.85
CA VAL A 10 -16.23 8.58 15.82
C VAL A 10 -15.44 7.28 15.90
N ILE A 11 -14.11 7.32 15.89
CA ILE A 11 -13.29 6.10 15.93
C ILE A 11 -13.55 5.29 17.21
N ARG A 12 -13.77 5.92 18.36
CA ARG A 12 -14.16 5.23 19.58
C ARG A 12 -15.47 4.48 19.41
N LYS A 13 -16.50 5.15 18.87
CA LYS A 13 -17.82 4.52 18.64
C LYS A 13 -17.73 3.37 17.61
N VAL A 14 -16.85 3.48 16.63
CA VAL A 14 -16.60 2.41 15.67
C VAL A 14 -15.94 1.24 16.40
N ALA A 15 -14.90 1.48 17.19
CA ALA A 15 -14.18 0.45 17.94
C ALA A 15 -15.05 -0.29 18.99
N GLU A 16 -16.11 0.36 19.50
CA GLU A 16 -17.09 -0.29 20.39
C GLU A 16 -17.94 -1.36 19.68
N ARG A 17 -18.04 -1.30 18.35
CA ARG A 17 -18.95 -2.15 17.55
C ARG A 17 -18.25 -3.07 16.58
N TYR A 18 -17.07 -2.66 16.11
CA TYR A 18 -16.34 -3.34 15.05
C TYR A 18 -14.87 -3.49 15.43
N PRO A 19 -14.22 -4.61 15.04
CA PRO A 19 -12.77 -4.67 15.10
C PRO A 19 -12.19 -3.61 14.17
N VAL A 20 -11.21 -2.85 14.68
CA VAL A 20 -10.52 -1.82 13.93
C VAL A 20 -9.06 -2.20 13.71
N VAL A 21 -8.47 -1.67 12.66
CA VAL A 21 -7.03 -1.68 12.41
C VAL A 21 -6.54 -0.24 12.29
N LEU A 22 -5.28 0.00 12.57
CA LEU A 22 -4.66 1.30 12.34
C LEU A 22 -3.63 1.16 11.24
N HIS A 23 -3.73 2.03 10.23
CA HIS A 23 -2.80 2.10 9.13
C HIS A 23 -2.20 3.50 9.03
N GLY A 24 -0.89 3.60 8.96
CA GLY A 24 -0.13 4.84 8.95
C GLY A 24 0.66 5.03 7.65
N VAL A 25 0.95 6.29 7.36
CA VAL A 25 1.75 6.71 6.18
C VAL A 25 2.97 7.53 6.58
N SER A 26 3.27 7.65 7.89
CA SER A 26 4.23 8.64 8.38
C SER A 26 5.32 8.07 9.28
N LEU A 27 5.41 6.76 9.44
CA LEU A 27 6.45 6.13 10.24
C LEU A 27 7.84 6.33 9.62
N SER A 28 7.90 6.36 8.28
CA SER A 28 9.15 6.55 7.52
C SER A 28 10.25 5.61 8.00
N ILE A 29 9.91 4.31 8.06
CA ILE A 29 10.77 3.28 8.66
C ILE A 29 12.12 3.16 7.95
N GLY A 30 12.16 3.47 6.64
CA GLY A 30 13.36 3.45 5.81
C GLY A 30 14.24 4.70 5.89
N SER A 31 13.80 5.77 6.60
CA SER A 31 14.58 7.00 6.69
C SER A 31 15.88 6.82 7.47
N SER A 32 16.90 7.61 7.11
CA SER A 32 18.12 7.75 7.91
C SER A 32 17.96 8.66 9.13
N ASP A 33 16.88 9.46 9.19
CA ASP A 33 16.58 10.28 10.37
C ASP A 33 16.19 9.41 11.58
N PRO A 34 16.40 9.88 12.80
CA PRO A 34 15.90 9.19 13.99
C PRO A 34 14.39 8.92 13.93
N LEU A 35 13.93 7.83 14.53
CA LEU A 35 12.50 7.57 14.70
C LEU A 35 11.84 8.73 15.47
N ASN A 36 10.69 9.19 14.98
CA ASN A 36 9.90 10.21 15.67
C ASN A 36 9.20 9.61 16.89
N MET A 37 9.86 9.71 18.05
CA MET A 37 9.36 9.14 19.30
C MET A 37 8.04 9.78 19.75
N ASP A 38 7.81 11.06 19.47
CA ASP A 38 6.54 11.73 19.79
C ASP A 38 5.39 11.16 18.96
N TYR A 39 5.62 10.87 17.67
CA TYR A 39 4.68 10.19 16.81
C TYR A 39 4.35 8.80 17.38
N LEU A 40 5.36 8.00 17.70
CA LEU A 40 5.18 6.64 18.25
C LEU A 40 4.43 6.63 19.58
N HIS A 41 4.73 7.56 20.49
CA HIS A 41 3.99 7.66 21.73
C HIS A 41 2.52 8.09 21.53
N ARG A 42 2.25 8.96 20.55
CA ARG A 42 0.87 9.33 20.19
C ARG A 42 0.12 8.15 19.59
N LEU A 43 0.77 7.40 18.71
CA LEU A 43 0.21 6.19 18.10
C LEU A 43 -0.09 5.13 19.17
N LYS A 44 0.85 4.91 20.11
CA LYS A 44 0.64 4.01 21.26
C LYS A 44 -0.59 4.40 22.09
N ARG A 45 -0.74 5.68 22.42
CA ARG A 45 -1.92 6.17 23.16
C ARG A 45 -3.22 5.93 22.39
N LEU A 46 -3.23 6.17 21.08
CA LEU A 46 -4.39 5.87 20.25
C LEU A 46 -4.68 4.36 20.25
N ALA A 47 -3.66 3.53 20.09
CA ALA A 47 -3.81 2.09 20.12
C ALA A 47 -4.34 1.56 21.45
N GLN A 48 -3.90 2.14 22.58
CA GLN A 48 -4.44 1.80 23.90
C GLN A 48 -5.92 2.18 24.04
N GLU A 49 -6.36 3.21 23.35
CA GLU A 49 -7.74 3.69 23.39
C GLU A 49 -8.69 2.85 22.54
N VAL A 50 -8.27 2.51 21.29
CA VAL A 50 -9.16 1.84 20.33
C VAL A 50 -8.91 0.34 20.22
N GLN A 51 -7.86 -0.19 20.86
CA GLN A 51 -7.50 -1.61 20.89
C GLN A 51 -7.52 -2.25 19.48
N PRO A 52 -6.71 -1.74 18.53
CA PRO A 52 -6.73 -2.25 17.16
C PRO A 52 -6.23 -3.69 17.11
N GLN A 53 -6.71 -4.45 16.13
CA GLN A 53 -6.24 -5.82 15.86
C GLN A 53 -4.75 -5.82 15.52
N TRP A 54 -4.33 -4.88 14.70
CA TRP A 54 -2.92 -4.61 14.37
C TRP A 54 -2.70 -3.15 14.01
N ILE A 55 -1.42 -2.79 13.91
CA ILE A 55 -0.95 -1.50 13.41
C ILE A 55 -0.05 -1.77 12.22
N SER A 56 -0.30 -1.10 11.10
CA SER A 56 0.51 -1.16 9.88
C SER A 56 1.03 0.21 9.49
N ASP A 57 2.12 0.23 8.73
CA ASP A 57 2.67 1.39 8.05
C ASP A 57 3.50 0.90 6.84
N HIS A 58 3.97 1.78 5.98
CA HIS A 58 4.65 1.41 4.73
C HIS A 58 6.14 1.15 4.91
N LEU A 59 6.69 0.21 4.12
CA LEU A 59 8.13 -0.05 4.00
C LEU A 59 8.78 1.00 3.08
N CYS A 60 8.82 2.24 3.53
CA CYS A 60 9.28 3.38 2.75
C CYS A 60 10.02 4.40 3.61
N TRP A 61 10.52 5.45 2.96
CA TRP A 61 10.87 6.69 3.63
C TRP A 61 10.07 7.84 3.02
N THR A 62 9.64 8.76 3.86
CA THR A 62 8.81 9.92 3.48
C THR A 62 9.55 11.23 3.64
N GLY A 63 10.76 11.19 4.18
CA GLY A 63 11.55 12.39 4.39
C GLY A 63 12.89 12.10 5.05
N VAL A 64 13.79 13.08 4.95
CA VAL A 64 15.13 13.04 5.52
C VAL A 64 15.58 14.47 5.82
N MET A 65 16.40 14.65 6.86
CA MET A 65 16.95 15.96 7.29
C MET A 65 15.85 17.01 7.55
N GLY A 66 14.69 16.55 8.06
CA GLY A 66 13.55 17.43 8.35
C GLY A 66 12.75 17.87 7.12
N VAL A 67 13.09 17.41 5.92
CA VAL A 67 12.34 17.67 4.68
C VAL A 67 11.43 16.49 4.40
N ASN A 68 10.12 16.75 4.26
CA ASN A 68 9.14 15.74 3.87
C ASN A 68 8.97 15.75 2.34
N SER A 69 9.07 14.58 1.71
CA SER A 69 8.88 14.41 0.26
C SER A 69 7.41 14.48 -0.15
N HIS A 70 6.50 14.29 0.79
CA HIS A 70 5.07 14.09 0.54
C HIS A 70 4.79 12.88 -0.38
N ASP A 71 5.66 11.88 -0.33
CA ASP A 71 5.59 10.67 -1.12
C ASP A 71 6.13 9.48 -0.33
N LEU A 72 5.77 8.26 -0.74
CA LEU A 72 6.25 7.00 -0.18
C LEU A 72 7.41 6.49 -1.03
N LEU A 73 8.62 6.86 -0.67
CA LEU A 73 9.81 6.57 -1.47
C LEU A 73 10.40 5.21 -1.11
N PRO A 74 10.80 4.39 -2.12
CA PRO A 74 11.34 3.07 -1.90
C PRO A 74 12.75 3.13 -1.27
N VAL A 75 13.16 2.02 -0.69
CA VAL A 75 14.50 1.84 -0.12
C VAL A 75 15.35 0.94 -1.02
N PRO A 76 16.69 1.09 -1.06
CA PRO A 76 17.54 0.13 -1.72
C PRO A 76 17.49 -1.23 -1.00
N LEU A 77 17.29 -2.31 -1.74
CA LEU A 77 17.13 -3.66 -1.22
C LEU A 77 18.51 -4.32 -1.02
N THR A 78 19.19 -3.94 0.05
CA THR A 78 20.52 -4.43 0.42
C THR A 78 20.53 -4.99 1.83
N GLU A 79 21.55 -5.80 2.17
CA GLU A 79 21.75 -6.28 3.55
C GLU A 79 21.92 -5.12 4.55
N ALA A 80 22.64 -4.07 4.17
CA ALA A 80 22.82 -2.89 5.05
C ALA A 80 21.48 -2.17 5.33
N THR A 81 20.64 -2.04 4.32
CA THR A 81 19.28 -1.47 4.51
C THR A 81 18.41 -2.40 5.35
N LEU A 82 18.51 -3.70 5.12
CA LEU A 82 17.79 -4.70 5.91
C LEU A 82 18.16 -4.64 7.39
N ASP A 83 19.46 -4.54 7.72
CA ASP A 83 19.95 -4.37 9.09
C ASP A 83 19.43 -3.08 9.73
N HIS A 84 19.46 -1.97 8.97
CA HIS A 84 18.97 -0.68 9.42
C HIS A 84 17.47 -0.73 9.73
N ILE A 85 16.67 -1.26 8.81
CA ILE A 85 15.20 -1.34 8.98
C ILE A 85 14.85 -2.32 10.08
N ALA A 86 15.51 -3.48 10.17
CA ALA A 86 15.24 -4.45 11.23
C ALA A 86 15.45 -3.86 12.63
N ALA A 87 16.53 -3.11 12.83
CA ALA A 87 16.77 -2.42 14.11
C ALA A 87 15.66 -1.43 14.44
N ARG A 88 15.16 -0.70 13.45
CA ARG A 88 14.06 0.27 13.62
C ARG A 88 12.72 -0.43 13.88
N VAL A 89 12.42 -1.52 13.19
CA VAL A 89 11.21 -2.34 13.42
C VAL A 89 11.21 -2.86 14.85
N HIS A 90 12.32 -3.41 15.34
CA HIS A 90 12.44 -3.84 16.74
C HIS A 90 12.13 -2.69 17.70
N ARG A 91 12.70 -1.50 17.45
CA ARG A 91 12.45 -0.33 18.29
C ARG A 91 10.98 0.13 18.27
N VAL A 92 10.34 0.12 17.11
CA VAL A 92 8.92 0.47 16.98
C VAL A 92 8.05 -0.55 17.72
N GLN A 93 8.29 -1.85 17.54
CA GLN A 93 7.54 -2.92 18.20
C GLN A 93 7.71 -2.84 19.74
N GLU A 94 8.92 -2.55 20.23
CA GLU A 94 9.17 -2.32 21.65
C GLU A 94 8.36 -1.15 22.20
N VAL A 95 8.34 -0.01 21.49
CA VAL A 95 7.57 1.17 21.90
C VAL A 95 6.07 0.91 21.87
N LEU A 96 5.57 0.27 20.82
CA LEU A 96 4.14 0.01 20.62
C LEU A 96 3.65 -1.19 21.48
N ASP A 97 4.56 -2.04 21.98
CA ASP A 97 4.27 -3.26 22.70
C ASP A 97 3.39 -4.24 21.89
N ARG A 98 3.69 -4.35 20.60
CA ARG A 98 3.01 -5.24 19.65
C ARG A 98 3.78 -5.39 18.33
N PRO A 99 3.52 -6.45 17.56
CA PRO A 99 4.08 -6.57 16.22
C PRO A 99 3.65 -5.40 15.32
N LEU A 100 4.57 -4.96 14.45
CA LEU A 100 4.32 -4.04 13.37
C LEU A 100 3.98 -4.83 12.11
N ILE A 101 3.06 -4.33 11.29
CA ILE A 101 2.76 -4.87 9.98
C ILE A 101 3.28 -3.87 8.95
N LEU A 102 4.05 -4.34 7.97
CA LEU A 102 4.63 -3.48 6.94
C LEU A 102 4.04 -3.79 5.57
N GLU A 103 3.70 -2.72 4.87
CA GLU A 103 3.17 -2.76 3.52
C GLU A 103 4.25 -2.55 2.48
N ASN A 104 4.17 -3.30 1.36
CA ASN A 104 4.96 -3.08 0.16
C ASN A 104 4.44 -1.85 -0.59
N PRO A 105 5.18 -0.74 -0.66
CA PRO A 105 4.78 0.40 -1.47
C PRO A 105 4.97 0.11 -2.96
N SER A 106 4.24 0.81 -3.83
CA SER A 106 4.55 0.83 -5.26
C SER A 106 5.90 1.46 -5.52
N THR A 107 6.63 0.97 -6.54
CA THR A 107 7.96 1.47 -6.90
C THR A 107 8.01 1.86 -8.37
N TYR A 108 8.70 3.00 -8.64
CA TYR A 108 8.86 3.57 -9.99
C TYR A 108 10.32 3.61 -10.41
N LEU A 109 11.20 3.08 -9.60
CA LEU A 109 12.64 3.06 -9.86
C LEU A 109 13.27 1.82 -9.22
N ASP A 110 14.35 1.36 -9.82
CA ASP A 110 15.20 0.30 -9.29
C ASP A 110 16.57 0.88 -8.89
N PHE A 111 17.06 0.49 -7.71
CA PHE A 111 18.38 0.92 -7.26
C PHE A 111 19.46 -0.02 -7.81
N ARG A 112 20.46 0.53 -8.48
CA ARG A 112 21.63 -0.26 -8.94
C ARG A 112 22.36 -0.99 -7.82
N ALA A 113 22.14 -0.57 -6.57
CA ALA A 113 22.72 -1.18 -5.39
C ALA A 113 21.94 -2.38 -4.88
N ASN A 114 20.75 -2.68 -5.44
CA ASN A 114 19.95 -3.81 -5.01
C ASN A 114 20.73 -5.12 -5.15
N THR A 115 20.74 -5.89 -4.07
CA THR A 115 21.37 -7.22 -3.98
C THR A 115 20.35 -8.30 -3.62
N LEU A 116 19.13 -7.91 -3.24
CA LEU A 116 18.02 -8.77 -2.90
C LEU A 116 16.81 -8.42 -3.78
N SER A 117 15.97 -9.42 -4.07
CA SER A 117 14.62 -9.18 -4.54
C SER A 117 13.75 -8.63 -3.40
N GLU A 118 12.67 -7.92 -3.71
CA GLU A 118 11.76 -7.42 -2.67
C GLU A 118 11.14 -8.57 -1.84
N PRO A 119 10.66 -9.68 -2.43
CA PRO A 119 10.18 -10.83 -1.67
C PRO A 119 11.24 -11.44 -0.73
N ASP A 120 12.52 -11.50 -1.15
CA ASP A 120 13.61 -11.99 -0.29
C ASP A 120 13.91 -11.04 0.85
N PHE A 121 13.91 -9.74 0.57
CA PHE A 121 14.08 -8.70 1.58
C PHE A 121 12.95 -8.77 2.63
N LEU A 122 11.71 -8.84 2.21
CA LEU A 122 10.54 -8.96 3.09
C LEU A 122 10.60 -10.25 3.93
N ARG A 123 10.98 -11.38 3.30
CA ARG A 123 11.14 -12.65 4.01
C ARG A 123 12.21 -12.55 5.11
N ALA A 124 13.36 -11.97 4.78
CA ALA A 124 14.46 -11.79 5.73
C ALA A 124 14.07 -10.83 6.85
N LEU A 125 13.36 -9.75 6.53
CA LEU A 125 12.87 -8.79 7.51
C LEU A 125 11.90 -9.43 8.51
N CYS A 126 10.92 -10.18 8.02
CA CYS A 126 9.98 -10.92 8.87
C CYS A 126 10.69 -11.94 9.76
N ALA A 127 11.64 -12.69 9.20
CA ALA A 127 12.40 -13.68 9.96
C ALA A 127 13.26 -13.05 11.07
N ARG A 128 13.82 -11.86 10.84
CA ARG A 128 14.66 -11.15 11.82
C ARG A 128 13.85 -10.46 12.92
N THR A 129 12.68 -9.94 12.60
CA THR A 129 11.95 -9.01 13.48
C THR A 129 10.64 -9.54 14.02
N GLY A 130 10.10 -10.60 13.40
CA GLY A 130 8.74 -11.08 13.71
C GLY A 130 7.62 -10.13 13.27
N CYS A 131 7.91 -9.12 12.42
CA CYS A 131 6.87 -8.27 11.84
C CYS A 131 5.99 -9.08 10.88
N GLY A 132 4.75 -8.65 10.69
CA GLY A 132 3.88 -9.16 9.65
C GLY A 132 3.93 -8.31 8.40
N LEU A 133 3.19 -8.75 7.37
CA LEU A 133 3.07 -8.05 6.10
C LEU A 133 1.62 -7.69 5.81
N LEU A 134 1.43 -6.49 5.29
CA LEU A 134 0.29 -6.08 4.53
C LEU A 134 0.71 -6.15 3.06
N LEU A 135 0.07 -7.02 2.30
CA LEU A 135 0.31 -7.16 0.87
C LEU A 135 -0.68 -6.27 0.12
N ASP A 136 -0.22 -5.17 -0.44
CA ASP A 136 -1.00 -4.47 -1.46
C ASP A 136 -0.76 -5.14 -2.82
N VAL A 137 -1.84 -5.73 -3.36
CA VAL A 137 -1.82 -6.48 -4.63
C VAL A 137 -1.71 -5.55 -5.82
N ASN A 138 -2.29 -4.33 -5.72
CA ASN A 138 -2.18 -3.31 -6.75
C ASN A 138 -0.74 -2.79 -6.85
N ASN A 139 -0.09 -2.57 -5.71
CA ASN A 139 1.31 -2.11 -5.65
C ASN A 139 2.27 -3.10 -6.29
N VAL A 140 2.03 -4.41 -6.07
CA VAL A 140 2.80 -5.46 -6.78
C VAL A 140 2.59 -5.34 -8.29
N TYR A 141 1.33 -5.23 -8.74
CA TYR A 141 1.03 -5.13 -10.16
C TYR A 141 1.67 -3.89 -10.80
N VAL A 142 1.49 -2.71 -10.17
CA VAL A 142 2.07 -1.44 -10.64
C VAL A 142 3.60 -1.51 -10.71
N SER A 143 4.23 -2.02 -9.66
CA SER A 143 5.69 -2.14 -9.59
C SER A 143 6.24 -3.09 -10.65
N CYS A 144 5.62 -4.26 -10.81
CA CYS A 144 6.04 -5.25 -11.80
C CYS A 144 5.84 -4.73 -13.23
N PHE A 145 4.71 -4.08 -13.53
CA PHE A 145 4.46 -3.48 -14.83
C PHE A 145 5.53 -2.42 -15.18
N ASN A 146 5.82 -1.52 -14.25
CA ASN A 146 6.80 -0.45 -14.45
C ASN A 146 8.25 -0.96 -14.55
N ALA A 147 8.53 -2.12 -13.97
CA ALA A 147 9.84 -2.78 -14.02
C ALA A 147 9.98 -3.82 -15.17
N ASP A 148 8.94 -3.97 -16.02
CA ASP A 148 8.88 -5.00 -17.07
C ASP A 148 9.15 -6.42 -16.53
N SER A 149 8.52 -6.76 -15.39
CA SER A 149 8.66 -8.03 -14.69
C SER A 149 7.32 -8.72 -14.47
N ASP A 150 7.34 -10.06 -14.25
CA ASP A 150 6.12 -10.84 -14.07
C ASP A 150 5.70 -10.87 -12.59
N PRO A 151 4.48 -10.41 -12.23
CA PRO A 151 3.95 -10.55 -10.89
C PRO A 151 3.90 -12.01 -10.38
N ALA A 152 3.86 -12.99 -11.27
CA ALA A 152 3.89 -14.41 -10.88
C ALA A 152 5.22 -14.78 -10.22
N ASP A 153 6.35 -14.31 -10.76
CA ASP A 153 7.69 -14.54 -10.19
C ASP A 153 7.81 -13.89 -8.80
N TYR A 154 7.25 -12.68 -8.66
CA TYR A 154 7.18 -12.01 -7.35
C TYR A 154 6.42 -12.87 -6.33
N PHE A 155 5.26 -13.39 -6.71
CA PHE A 155 4.41 -14.19 -5.83
C PHE A 155 5.00 -15.57 -5.52
N ASP A 156 5.76 -16.17 -6.42
CA ASP A 156 6.38 -17.47 -6.18
C ASP A 156 7.40 -17.44 -5.04
N SER A 157 8.09 -16.32 -4.88
CA SER A 157 9.07 -16.13 -3.81
C SER A 157 8.54 -15.36 -2.58
N PHE A 158 7.27 -14.94 -2.58
CA PHE A 158 6.71 -14.12 -1.51
C PHE A 158 6.53 -14.88 -0.18
N PRO A 159 6.78 -14.27 1.00
CA PRO A 159 6.64 -14.92 2.31
C PRO A 159 5.18 -14.96 2.80
N TRP A 160 4.36 -15.80 2.21
CA TRP A 160 2.90 -15.89 2.44
C TRP A 160 2.49 -16.12 3.89
N ASN A 161 3.34 -16.79 4.67
CA ASN A 161 3.10 -17.05 6.09
C ASN A 161 3.17 -15.79 6.97
N CYS A 162 3.70 -14.68 6.44
CA CYS A 162 3.80 -13.39 7.14
C CYS A 162 2.63 -12.47 6.82
N VAL A 163 1.77 -12.80 5.83
CA VAL A 163 0.67 -11.94 5.40
C VAL A 163 -0.44 -11.92 6.43
N VAL A 164 -0.74 -10.73 6.96
CA VAL A 164 -1.83 -10.48 7.92
C VAL A 164 -3.03 -9.86 7.23
N GLN A 165 -2.78 -8.96 6.29
CA GLN A 165 -3.79 -8.21 5.56
C GLN A 165 -3.38 -8.06 4.09
N MET A 166 -4.38 -7.89 3.22
CA MET A 166 -4.19 -7.49 1.83
C MET A 166 -4.97 -6.21 1.54
N HIS A 167 -4.38 -5.33 0.73
CA HIS A 167 -5.10 -4.22 0.10
C HIS A 167 -5.37 -4.52 -1.37
N LEU A 168 -6.47 -3.96 -1.85
CA LEU A 168 -6.90 -3.91 -3.24
C LEU A 168 -7.17 -2.46 -3.60
N ALA A 169 -6.67 -2.01 -4.72
CA ALA A 169 -6.89 -0.67 -5.22
C ALA A 169 -6.93 -0.65 -6.75
N GLY A 170 -7.34 0.47 -7.32
CA GLY A 170 -7.17 0.75 -8.74
C GLY A 170 -6.01 1.72 -8.96
N HIS A 171 -5.49 1.75 -10.17
CA HIS A 171 -4.37 2.59 -10.58
C HIS A 171 -4.69 3.35 -11.86
N THR A 172 -3.92 4.41 -12.14
CA THR A 172 -4.00 5.16 -13.39
C THR A 172 -3.02 4.59 -14.41
N ASP A 173 -3.52 4.24 -15.58
CA ASP A 173 -2.73 3.82 -16.73
C ASP A 173 -2.37 5.04 -17.61
N CYS A 174 -1.07 5.36 -17.69
CA CYS A 174 -0.52 6.44 -18.49
C CYS A 174 0.00 5.95 -19.86
N GLY A 175 -0.26 4.70 -20.23
CA GLY A 175 0.15 4.08 -21.48
C GLY A 175 1.59 3.56 -21.50
N THR A 176 2.54 4.30 -20.96
CA THR A 176 3.96 3.92 -20.84
C THR A 176 4.34 3.42 -19.45
N HIS A 177 3.53 3.73 -18.45
CA HIS A 177 3.72 3.37 -17.05
C HIS A 177 2.39 3.45 -16.31
N LEU A 178 2.31 2.81 -15.16
CA LEU A 178 1.18 2.86 -14.24
C LEU A 178 1.53 3.76 -13.05
N ILE A 179 0.53 4.47 -12.52
CA ILE A 179 0.65 5.26 -11.29
C ILE A 179 -0.35 4.73 -10.26
N ASP A 180 0.14 4.46 -9.08
CA ASP A 180 -0.59 3.96 -7.95
C ASP A 180 -1.42 5.09 -7.30
N THR A 181 -2.59 5.35 -7.87
CA THR A 181 -3.42 6.49 -7.50
C THR A 181 -4.53 6.17 -6.51
N HIS A 182 -4.88 4.89 -6.38
CA HIS A 182 -6.01 4.42 -5.56
C HIS A 182 -7.30 5.22 -5.79
N ASP A 183 -7.55 5.63 -7.03
CA ASP A 183 -8.67 6.49 -7.41
C ASP A 183 -9.60 5.92 -8.49
N GLN A 184 -9.38 4.64 -8.85
CA GLN A 184 -10.08 3.90 -9.89
C GLN A 184 -10.63 2.57 -9.34
N PRO A 185 -11.60 1.94 -10.03
CA PRO A 185 -11.98 0.56 -9.77
C PRO A 185 -10.78 -0.39 -9.92
N VAL A 186 -10.81 -1.47 -9.14
CA VAL A 186 -9.77 -2.52 -9.22
C VAL A 186 -9.75 -3.14 -10.62
N ARG A 187 -8.58 -3.21 -11.23
CA ARG A 187 -8.40 -3.74 -12.58
C ARG A 187 -8.53 -5.28 -12.62
N PRO A 188 -8.95 -5.86 -13.74
CA PRO A 188 -9.08 -7.32 -13.89
C PRO A 188 -7.82 -8.09 -13.55
N GLU A 189 -6.64 -7.55 -13.92
CA GLU A 189 -5.33 -8.13 -13.65
C GLU A 189 -5.04 -8.20 -12.14
N VAL A 190 -5.38 -7.13 -11.41
CA VAL A 190 -5.24 -7.06 -9.95
C VAL A 190 -6.21 -8.05 -9.27
N TRP A 191 -7.43 -8.18 -9.77
CA TRP A 191 -8.38 -9.21 -9.31
C TRP A 191 -7.85 -10.63 -9.51
N ALA A 192 -7.20 -10.91 -10.65
CA ALA A 192 -6.61 -12.23 -10.91
C ALA A 192 -5.45 -12.51 -9.92
N LEU A 193 -4.58 -11.54 -9.68
CA LEU A 193 -3.53 -11.66 -8.68
C LEU A 193 -4.08 -11.83 -7.26
N PHE A 194 -5.17 -11.13 -6.92
CA PHE A 194 -5.84 -11.29 -5.63
C PHE A 194 -6.35 -12.71 -5.41
N ALA A 195 -6.94 -13.36 -6.42
CA ALA A 195 -7.40 -14.75 -6.29
C ALA A 195 -6.25 -15.71 -5.94
N LEU A 196 -5.07 -15.48 -6.53
CA LEU A 196 -3.86 -16.23 -6.21
C LEU A 196 -3.36 -15.91 -4.80
N ALA A 197 -3.27 -14.62 -4.46
CA ALA A 197 -2.85 -14.14 -3.15
C ALA A 197 -3.76 -14.64 -2.02
N TRP A 198 -5.08 -14.63 -2.24
CA TRP A 198 -6.06 -15.18 -1.31
C TRP A 198 -5.81 -16.65 -1.00
N THR A 199 -5.57 -17.44 -2.04
CA THR A 199 -5.30 -18.87 -1.89
C THR A 199 -3.98 -19.12 -1.14
N ARG A 200 -2.92 -18.41 -1.50
CA ARG A 200 -1.58 -18.58 -0.93
C ARG A 200 -1.48 -18.06 0.52
N SER A 201 -2.19 -16.99 0.85
CA SER A 201 -2.27 -16.45 2.22
C SER A 201 -3.22 -17.22 3.13
N LYS A 202 -3.97 -18.20 2.60
CA LYS A 202 -5.01 -18.96 3.31
C LYS A 202 -6.15 -18.08 3.85
N GLY A 203 -6.43 -16.99 3.16
CA GLY A 203 -7.55 -16.10 3.46
C GLY A 203 -7.20 -14.96 4.42
N ALA A 204 -6.17 -14.18 4.15
CA ALA A 204 -5.85 -12.99 4.93
C ALA A 204 -6.97 -11.93 4.83
N ALA A 205 -7.10 -11.10 5.87
CA ALA A 205 -8.05 -9.98 5.85
C ALA A 205 -7.85 -9.10 4.63
N THR A 206 -8.93 -8.67 3.98
CA THR A 206 -8.84 -7.89 2.73
C THR A 206 -9.59 -6.58 2.87
N LEU A 207 -8.98 -5.49 2.43
CA LEU A 207 -9.54 -4.15 2.40
C LEU A 207 -9.45 -3.59 0.97
N LEU A 208 -10.51 -2.94 0.50
CA LEU A 208 -10.49 -2.09 -0.68
C LEU A 208 -10.09 -0.70 -0.23
N GLU A 209 -8.96 -0.20 -0.74
CA GLU A 209 -8.46 1.15 -0.50
C GLU A 209 -8.83 2.06 -1.66
N TRP A 210 -9.42 3.21 -1.33
CA TRP A 210 -9.84 4.18 -2.34
C TRP A 210 -9.59 5.58 -1.81
N ASP A 211 -8.51 6.25 -2.28
CA ASP A 211 -7.95 7.47 -1.68
C ASP A 211 -8.30 8.73 -2.46
N GLY A 212 -8.63 8.62 -3.74
CA GLY A 212 -9.02 9.74 -4.60
C GLY A 212 -10.29 9.44 -5.39
N ASN A 213 -10.93 10.46 -5.95
CA ASN A 213 -12.17 10.32 -6.73
C ASN A 213 -13.19 9.36 -6.08
N ILE A 214 -13.35 9.48 -4.75
CA ILE A 214 -14.10 8.53 -3.93
C ILE A 214 -15.53 8.44 -4.44
N PRO A 215 -16.00 7.24 -4.87
CA PRO A 215 -17.32 7.03 -5.41
C PRO A 215 -18.41 7.08 -4.31
N SER A 216 -19.67 6.82 -4.69
CA SER A 216 -20.72 6.61 -3.71
C SER A 216 -20.40 5.39 -2.81
N PHE A 217 -20.95 5.37 -1.61
CA PHE A 217 -20.77 4.22 -0.72
C PHE A 217 -21.28 2.92 -1.37
N GLU A 218 -22.39 3.00 -2.11
CA GLU A 218 -23.00 1.89 -2.80
C GLU A 218 -22.07 1.32 -3.88
N ASP A 219 -21.42 2.18 -4.66
CA ASP A 219 -20.47 1.77 -5.71
C ASP A 219 -19.20 1.18 -5.10
N CYS A 220 -18.64 1.84 -4.07
CA CYS A 220 -17.47 1.33 -3.35
C CYS A 220 -17.75 -0.03 -2.70
N HIS A 221 -18.93 -0.19 -2.10
CA HIS A 221 -19.36 -1.45 -1.50
C HIS A 221 -19.57 -2.53 -2.56
N ALA A 222 -20.16 -2.19 -3.71
CA ALA A 222 -20.33 -3.12 -4.83
C ALA A 222 -18.98 -3.59 -5.37
N GLU A 223 -18.00 -2.69 -5.49
CA GLU A 223 -16.63 -3.03 -5.89
C GLU A 223 -16.01 -4.02 -4.91
N LEU A 224 -16.04 -3.70 -3.61
CA LEU A 224 -15.52 -4.60 -2.57
C LEU A 224 -16.18 -5.98 -2.62
N LEU A 225 -17.49 -6.07 -2.87
CA LEU A 225 -18.22 -7.34 -2.89
C LEU A 225 -17.79 -8.27 -4.04
N LYS A 226 -17.14 -7.76 -5.09
CA LYS A 226 -16.56 -8.59 -6.16
C LYS A 226 -15.51 -9.55 -5.57
N SER A 227 -14.78 -9.14 -4.54
CA SER A 227 -13.79 -9.99 -3.87
C SER A 227 -14.32 -11.37 -3.48
N LYS A 228 -15.62 -11.45 -3.08
CA LYS A 228 -16.25 -12.73 -2.68
C LYS A 228 -16.31 -13.76 -3.80
N ALA A 229 -16.37 -13.32 -5.05
CA ALA A 229 -16.34 -14.22 -6.20
C ALA A 229 -14.93 -14.80 -6.40
N TYR A 230 -13.91 -13.97 -6.25
CA TYR A 230 -12.51 -14.36 -6.37
C TYR A 230 -12.03 -15.23 -5.20
N MET A 231 -12.58 -15.03 -4.01
CA MET A 231 -12.31 -15.86 -2.83
C MET A 231 -12.90 -17.27 -2.95
N LYS A 232 -13.95 -17.47 -3.76
CA LYS A 232 -14.67 -18.75 -3.90
C LYS A 232 -14.27 -19.54 -5.13
N GLY A 233 -13.79 -18.88 -6.18
CA GLY A 233 -13.50 -19.49 -7.47
C GLY A 233 -12.06 -20.03 -7.52
N GLY A 234 -11.90 -21.28 -7.96
CA GLY A 234 -10.59 -21.75 -8.40
C GLY A 234 -10.14 -20.95 -9.64
N LEU A 235 -8.83 -20.70 -9.74
CA LEU A 235 -8.16 -19.92 -10.81
C LEU A 235 -8.64 -20.26 -12.25
N SER A 236 -9.07 -21.49 -12.54
CA SER A 236 -9.47 -21.93 -13.88
C SER A 236 -10.79 -21.37 -14.39
N GLU A 237 -11.74 -21.03 -13.50
CA GLU A 237 -13.02 -20.42 -13.92
C GLU A 237 -12.94 -18.91 -14.09
N LEU A 238 -11.97 -18.27 -13.43
CA LEU A 238 -11.81 -16.81 -13.43
C LEU A 238 -11.06 -16.29 -14.66
N VAL A 239 -10.06 -16.99 -15.13
CA VAL A 239 -9.31 -16.65 -16.36
C VAL A 239 -10.25 -16.62 -17.58
N ASN A 240 -11.28 -17.46 -17.62
CA ASN A 240 -12.24 -17.51 -18.73
C ASN A 240 -13.33 -16.40 -18.67
N ARG A 241 -13.43 -15.64 -17.59
CA ARG A 241 -14.39 -14.53 -17.42
C ARG A 241 -13.78 -13.15 -17.63
N LEU A 242 -12.45 -13.07 -17.77
CA LEU A 242 -11.73 -11.82 -17.96
C LEU A 242 -11.63 -11.45 -19.44
N THR A 243 -12.79 -11.18 -20.10
CA THR A 243 -12.78 -10.34 -21.29
C THR A 243 -12.88 -8.90 -20.80
N PRO A 244 -11.88 -8.04 -21.06
CA PRO A 244 -11.94 -6.65 -20.63
C PRO A 244 -13.07 -5.94 -21.40
N ASP A 245 -14.05 -5.40 -20.67
CA ASP A 245 -14.88 -4.34 -21.22
C ASP A 245 -13.99 -3.11 -21.45
N PRO A 246 -14.05 -2.47 -22.62
CA PRO A 246 -13.28 -1.26 -22.86
C PRO A 246 -13.80 -0.14 -21.96
N VAL A 247 -13.06 0.13 -20.88
CA VAL A 247 -13.34 1.27 -19.99
C VAL A 247 -12.92 2.55 -20.71
N PRO A 248 -13.80 3.56 -20.84
CA PRO A 248 -13.40 4.87 -21.38
C PRO A 248 -12.32 5.47 -20.47
N LEU A 249 -11.18 5.83 -21.04
CA LEU A 249 -10.09 6.52 -20.34
C LEU A 249 -10.60 7.87 -19.82
N ALA A 250 -11.01 7.93 -18.58
CA ALA A 250 -11.08 9.19 -17.85
C ALA A 250 -9.65 9.49 -17.37
N ILE A 251 -8.98 10.38 -18.07
CA ILE A 251 -7.64 10.86 -17.67
C ILE A 251 -7.85 11.75 -16.44
N SER A 252 -7.81 11.18 -15.25
CA SER A 252 -7.53 11.97 -14.05
C SER A 252 -6.01 12.16 -14.01
N ASN A 253 -5.56 13.40 -14.11
CA ASN A 253 -4.14 13.71 -14.08
C ASN A 253 -3.75 14.08 -12.64
N PRO A 254 -3.14 13.18 -11.85
CA PRO A 254 -2.73 13.49 -10.49
C PRO A 254 -1.67 14.60 -10.43
N VAL A 255 -1.00 14.92 -11.55
CA VAL A 255 -0.04 16.02 -11.66
C VAL A 255 -0.71 17.39 -11.60
N ASN A 256 -2.02 17.51 -11.81
CA ASN A 256 -2.74 18.79 -11.65
C ASN A 256 -2.72 19.33 -10.21
N PHE A 257 -2.31 18.55 -9.24
CA PHE A 257 -2.15 19.02 -7.85
C PHE A 257 -0.81 19.75 -7.62
N MET A 258 0.17 19.58 -8.51
CA MET A 258 1.53 20.13 -8.32
C MET A 258 1.98 21.15 -9.38
N VAL A 259 1.23 21.35 -10.46
CA VAL A 259 1.60 22.32 -11.49
C VAL A 259 0.64 23.52 -11.42
N PRO A 260 1.09 24.72 -11.02
CA PRO A 260 0.26 25.91 -11.16
C PRO A 260 -0.12 26.10 -12.64
N ASP A 261 -1.31 26.63 -12.90
CA ASP A 261 -1.94 26.90 -14.22
C ASP A 261 -1.10 27.72 -15.25
N VAL A 262 0.20 27.80 -15.09
CA VAL A 262 1.09 28.61 -15.94
C VAL A 262 1.37 27.95 -17.31
N MET A 263 1.06 26.64 -17.46
CA MET A 263 1.34 25.92 -18.72
C MET A 263 0.13 25.77 -19.67
N ALA A 264 -1.07 26.13 -19.23
CA ALA A 264 -2.26 26.09 -20.10
C ALA A 264 -2.29 27.21 -21.16
N GLY A 265 -1.49 28.25 -21.02
CA GLY A 265 -1.47 29.41 -21.91
C GLY A 265 -0.55 29.28 -23.15
N ALA A 266 0.28 28.26 -23.25
CA ALA A 266 1.30 28.20 -24.32
C ALA A 266 0.83 27.50 -25.61
N ALA A 267 -0.35 26.89 -25.64
CA ALA A 267 -0.86 26.17 -26.81
C ALA A 267 -1.67 27.03 -27.80
N GLU A 268 -2.08 28.25 -27.43
CA GLU A 268 -2.91 29.10 -28.29
C GLU A 268 -2.13 30.15 -29.12
N MET A 269 -0.81 30.24 -29.01
CA MET A 269 -0.01 31.25 -29.74
C MET A 269 0.70 30.74 -31.00
N LYS A 270 0.23 29.64 -31.62
CA LYS A 270 0.76 29.16 -32.93
C LYS A 270 -0.33 28.91 -33.97
N LYS A 271 -1.33 29.77 -34.09
CA LYS A 271 -2.19 29.93 -35.27
C LYS A 271 -2.55 31.40 -35.39
N GLY A 272 -1.67 32.13 -36.00
CA GLY A 272 -1.85 33.47 -36.50
C GLY A 272 -0.82 33.71 -37.58
#